data_50b443b5844a5af15ccee23a531f230e
#
_entry.id   50b443b5844a5af15ccee23a531f230e
#
_cell.length_a   1.000
_cell.length_b   1.000
_cell.length_c   1.000
_cell.angle_alpha   90.00
_cell.angle_beta   90.00
_cell.angle_gamma   90.00
#
_symmetry.space_group_name_H-M   'P 1'
#
loop_
_entity.id
_entity.type
_entity.pdbx_description
1 polymer ?
#
loop_
_entity_poly.entity_id
_entity_poly.type
_entity_poly.pdbx_seq_one_letter_code
_entity_poly.pdbx_strand_id
1 'polypeptide(L)'
;MFKIFLLSLLYISSNCYSREGGVQYARDHVHNINHQCGVYTDCTPCSYWGSEHCGYGGNGGDCANFVSQCLVLGGGHPKLTGSENCRGYPCGFEEIGAARLGLCLELKGWTRTCGYYLNPPSNIQAGDVLVYHAGSCDSYDAHAVIVTEGGSNPKITCHSNEQLDVSYTYMGSSKPYLEWLHYNG
;
A
#
# COMPACT_ATOMS: atom_id res chain seq x y z
N MET A 1 3.34 22.23 -53.13
CA MET A 1 3.36 22.79 -51.76
C MET A 1 2.55 21.88 -50.84
N PHE A 2 3.20 20.87 -50.21
CA PHE A 2 2.56 19.91 -49.36
C PHE A 2 2.60 20.43 -47.90
N LYS A 3 1.44 20.71 -47.31
CA LYS A 3 1.32 21.02 -45.89
C LYS A 3 1.31 19.70 -45.09
N ILE A 4 2.40 19.43 -44.38
CA ILE A 4 2.48 18.35 -43.42
C ILE A 4 1.76 18.85 -42.16
N PHE A 5 0.59 18.25 -41.86
CA PHE A 5 -0.06 18.40 -40.57
C PHE A 5 0.66 17.49 -39.57
N LEU A 6 1.52 18.07 -38.71
CA LEU A 6 1.96 17.38 -37.48
C LEU A 6 0.79 17.31 -36.53
N LEU A 7 0.15 16.14 -36.43
CA LEU A 7 -0.67 15.80 -35.27
C LEU A 7 0.27 15.60 -34.08
N SER A 8 0.38 16.60 -33.21
CA SER A 8 0.93 16.43 -31.89
C SER A 8 -0.07 15.61 -31.06
N LEU A 9 0.17 14.31 -30.93
CA LEU A 9 -0.46 13.49 -29.92
C LEU A 9 -0.03 14.03 -28.55
N LEU A 10 -0.91 14.85 -27.95
CA LEU A 10 -0.84 15.15 -26.53
C LEU A 10 -1.05 13.83 -25.78
N TYR A 11 0.03 13.21 -25.38
CA TYR A 11 0.02 12.10 -24.41
C TYR A 11 -0.37 12.73 -23.06
N ILE A 12 -1.66 12.82 -22.81
CA ILE A 12 -2.16 13.06 -21.45
C ILE A 12 -1.86 11.78 -20.70
N SER A 13 -0.70 11.69 -20.05
CA SER A 13 -0.49 10.68 -19.03
C SER A 13 -1.48 11.00 -17.91
N SER A 14 -2.64 10.38 -17.95
CA SER A 14 -3.50 10.31 -16.77
C SER A 14 -2.67 9.64 -15.68
N ASN A 15 -2.32 10.39 -14.63
CA ASN A 15 -1.72 9.84 -13.41
C ASN A 15 -2.75 8.98 -12.67
N CYS A 16 -3.33 7.99 -13.37
CA CYS A 16 -4.28 7.05 -12.81
C CYS A 16 -3.50 5.86 -12.26
N TYR A 17 -3.79 5.49 -11.03
CA TYR A 17 -3.27 4.29 -10.42
C TYR A 17 -3.70 3.05 -11.21
N SER A 18 -2.73 2.23 -11.62
CA SER A 18 -2.96 0.92 -12.23
C SER A 18 -3.08 -0.15 -11.15
N ARG A 19 -4.27 -0.64 -10.90
CA ARG A 19 -4.53 -1.75 -9.98
C ARG A 19 -3.73 -3.00 -10.35
N GLU A 20 -3.73 -3.36 -11.64
CA GLU A 20 -2.98 -4.51 -12.15
C GLU A 20 -1.48 -4.37 -11.92
N GLY A 21 -0.91 -3.21 -12.19
CA GLY A 21 0.51 -2.93 -11.93
C GLY A 21 0.86 -3.06 -10.45
N GLY A 22 0.02 -2.54 -9.55
CA GLY A 22 0.20 -2.68 -8.11
C GLY A 22 0.16 -4.13 -7.63
N VAL A 23 -0.79 -4.91 -8.12
CA VAL A 23 -0.92 -6.34 -7.79
C VAL A 23 0.24 -7.15 -8.34
N GLN A 24 0.66 -6.88 -9.58
CA GLN A 24 1.81 -7.57 -10.18
C GLN A 24 3.08 -7.28 -9.38
N TYR A 25 3.33 -6.01 -9.02
CA TYR A 25 4.45 -5.65 -8.16
C TYR A 25 4.44 -6.42 -6.84
N ALA A 26 3.28 -6.53 -6.20
CA ALA A 26 3.15 -7.26 -4.94
C ALA A 26 3.55 -8.74 -5.09
N ARG A 27 3.07 -9.42 -6.12
CA ARG A 27 3.39 -10.82 -6.39
C ARG A 27 4.86 -11.05 -6.71
N ASP A 28 5.46 -10.13 -7.46
CA ASP A 28 6.86 -10.23 -7.87
C ASP A 28 7.85 -9.96 -6.73
N HIS A 29 7.41 -9.20 -5.71
CA HIS A 29 8.31 -8.69 -4.66
C HIS A 29 7.99 -9.17 -3.24
N VAL A 30 6.93 -9.95 -3.02
CA VAL A 30 6.54 -10.40 -1.67
C VAL A 30 7.61 -11.20 -0.93
N HIS A 31 8.50 -11.88 -1.66
CA HIS A 31 9.62 -12.64 -1.09
C HIS A 31 10.96 -11.90 -1.16
N ASN A 32 10.95 -10.65 -1.60
CA ASN A 32 12.17 -9.88 -1.77
C ASN A 32 12.48 -9.06 -0.52
N ILE A 33 13.76 -8.94 -0.21
CA ILE A 33 14.24 -7.99 0.80
C ILE A 33 13.88 -6.58 0.34
N ASN A 34 13.33 -5.79 1.26
CA ASN A 34 13.05 -4.39 0.99
C ASN A 34 14.34 -3.56 0.94
N HIS A 35 14.72 -3.12 -0.26
CA HIS A 35 15.91 -2.30 -0.49
C HIS A 35 15.60 -0.79 -0.52
N GLN A 36 14.37 -0.39 -0.36
CA GLN A 36 13.95 1.01 -0.50
C GLN A 36 14.50 1.94 0.59
N CYS A 37 14.90 1.39 1.73
CA CYS A 37 15.59 2.17 2.75
C CYS A 37 17.02 2.57 2.37
N GLY A 38 17.51 2.16 1.22
CA GLY A 38 18.87 2.46 0.75
C GLY A 38 19.16 3.92 0.43
N VAL A 39 18.18 4.82 0.57
CA VAL A 39 18.40 6.28 0.52
C VAL A 39 19.09 6.78 1.80
N TYR A 40 19.00 6.03 2.89
CA TYR A 40 19.77 6.27 4.10
C TYR A 40 20.98 5.35 4.10
N THR A 41 22.16 5.92 4.14
CA THR A 41 23.45 5.24 4.11
C THR A 41 23.59 4.15 5.17
N ASP A 42 22.74 4.15 6.17
CA ASP A 42 22.72 3.23 7.30
C ASP A 42 21.78 2.04 7.13
N CYS A 43 20.98 2.02 6.05
CA CYS A 43 19.97 1.00 5.78
C CYS A 43 20.43 0.02 4.71
N THR A 44 21.56 -0.62 4.86
CA THR A 44 22.01 -1.61 3.87
C THR A 44 22.17 -2.99 4.45
N PRO A 45 21.48 -3.98 3.99
CA PRO A 45 20.17 -3.98 3.35
C PRO A 45 19.07 -3.91 4.41
N CYS A 46 18.07 -3.08 4.21
CA CYS A 46 16.88 -3.18 5.04
C CYS A 46 16.22 -4.52 4.76
N SER A 47 16.34 -5.47 5.68
CA SER A 47 15.46 -6.61 5.63
C SER A 47 14.02 -6.12 5.79
N TYR A 48 13.08 -6.71 5.08
CA TYR A 48 11.65 -6.39 5.22
C TYR A 48 11.13 -6.51 6.66
N TRP A 49 11.87 -7.11 7.56
CA TRP A 49 11.60 -7.18 9.01
C TRP A 49 11.89 -5.88 9.76
N GLY A 50 12.16 -4.80 9.03
CA GLY A 50 12.47 -3.53 9.66
C GLY A 50 13.63 -3.72 10.61
N SER A 51 14.80 -3.95 10.07
CA SER A 51 15.98 -3.84 10.90
C SER A 51 15.90 -2.50 11.62
N GLU A 52 16.41 -2.42 12.82
CA GLU A 52 16.55 -1.23 13.65
C GLU A 52 17.06 -0.01 12.85
N HIS A 53 17.65 -0.25 11.71
CA HIS A 53 18.25 0.72 10.81
C HIS A 53 17.28 1.39 9.83
N CYS A 54 16.08 0.88 9.64
CA CYS A 54 15.06 1.54 8.83
C CYS A 54 14.25 2.57 9.62
N GLY A 55 14.73 3.01 10.76
CA GLY A 55 14.37 4.26 11.40
C GLY A 55 13.04 4.29 12.15
N TYR A 56 12.39 3.17 12.37
CA TYR A 56 11.21 3.09 13.23
C TYR A 56 11.35 2.00 14.29
N GLY A 57 11.91 2.41 15.44
CA GLY A 57 11.64 1.82 16.73
C GLY A 57 11.59 0.29 16.82
N GLY A 58 12.60 -0.40 16.28
CA GLY A 58 12.98 -1.72 16.79
C GLY A 58 12.04 -2.92 16.58
N ASN A 59 10.81 -2.75 16.15
CA ASN A 59 9.87 -3.87 15.90
C ASN A 59 9.32 -3.85 14.48
N GLY A 60 10.07 -3.32 13.59
CA GLY A 60 9.79 -2.88 12.29
C GLY A 60 9.12 -3.88 11.39
N GLY A 61 7.85 -3.69 11.21
CA GLY A 61 7.17 -4.16 10.03
C GLY A 61 7.36 -3.15 8.91
N ASP A 62 7.61 -3.61 7.71
CA ASP A 62 7.62 -2.79 6.51
C ASP A 62 6.32 -2.94 5.71
N CYS A 63 5.27 -3.44 6.33
CA CYS A 63 4.01 -3.74 5.67
C CYS A 63 3.41 -2.54 4.91
N ALA A 64 3.38 -1.37 5.53
CA ALA A 64 2.87 -0.16 4.88
C ALA A 64 3.83 0.36 3.81
N ASN A 65 5.14 0.23 4.02
CA ASN A 65 6.14 0.58 3.02
C ASN A 65 6.01 -0.32 1.79
N PHE A 66 5.84 -1.62 1.97
CA PHE A 66 5.62 -2.56 0.88
C PHE A 66 4.35 -2.22 0.08
N VAL A 67 3.21 -1.99 0.77
CA VAL A 67 1.97 -1.57 0.10
C VAL A 67 2.18 -0.25 -0.65
N SER A 68 2.87 0.72 -0.06
CA SER A 68 3.18 1.99 -0.72
C SER A 68 4.02 1.79 -1.99
N GLN A 69 4.98 0.86 -1.99
CA GLN A 69 5.74 0.49 -3.19
C GLN A 69 4.83 -0.13 -4.25
N CYS A 70 3.94 -1.04 -3.86
CA CYS A 70 2.96 -1.62 -4.79
C CYS A 70 2.13 -0.53 -5.46
N LEU A 71 1.66 0.45 -4.69
CA LEU A 71 0.85 1.55 -5.22
C LEU A 71 1.68 2.48 -6.11
N VAL A 72 2.83 2.95 -5.63
CA VAL A 72 3.60 4.02 -6.30
C VAL A 72 4.49 3.45 -7.41
N LEU A 73 5.29 2.42 -7.13
CA LEU A 73 6.23 1.86 -8.09
C LEU A 73 5.55 0.88 -9.05
N GLY A 74 4.68 0.02 -8.53
CA GLY A 74 3.95 -0.94 -9.35
C GLY A 74 2.80 -0.31 -10.12
N GLY A 75 1.95 0.43 -9.42
CA GLY A 75 0.70 0.96 -9.97
C GLY A 75 0.78 2.40 -10.49
N GLY A 76 1.88 3.12 -10.32
CA GLY A 76 2.00 4.51 -10.77
C GLY A 76 1.16 5.51 -9.98
N HIS A 77 0.69 5.13 -8.77
CA HIS A 77 -0.01 6.06 -7.89
C HIS A 77 0.88 7.27 -7.57
N PRO A 78 0.33 8.49 -7.48
CA PRO A 78 1.09 9.65 -7.02
C PRO A 78 1.75 9.40 -5.66
N LYS A 79 2.91 10.00 -5.44
CA LYS A 79 3.68 9.87 -4.19
C LYS A 79 2.81 10.11 -2.95
N LEU A 80 2.99 9.28 -1.93
CA LEU A 80 2.28 9.35 -0.66
C LEU A 80 2.96 10.36 0.29
N THR A 81 3.11 11.58 -0.18
CA THR A 81 3.78 12.70 0.50
C THR A 81 2.91 13.95 0.49
N GLY A 82 3.34 14.98 1.19
CA GLY A 82 2.74 16.32 1.09
C GLY A 82 1.72 16.67 2.15
N SER A 83 1.51 15.83 3.17
CA SER A 83 0.68 16.17 4.33
C SER A 83 1.19 15.49 5.59
N GLU A 84 0.64 15.89 6.74
CA GLU A 84 0.96 15.27 8.03
C GLU A 84 0.69 13.75 8.04
N ASN A 85 -0.36 13.31 7.34
CA ASN A 85 -0.75 11.90 7.24
C ASN A 85 -0.12 11.16 6.05
N CYS A 86 0.60 11.87 5.17
CA CYS A 86 1.32 11.31 4.03
C CYS A 86 2.79 11.72 4.12
N ARG A 87 3.52 11.17 5.05
CA ARG A 87 4.88 11.64 5.34
C ARG A 87 5.94 11.08 4.41
N GLY A 88 5.68 9.97 3.75
CA GLY A 88 6.63 9.32 2.86
C GLY A 88 8.01 9.09 3.49
N TYR A 89 8.05 8.82 4.79
CA TYR A 89 9.26 8.71 5.57
C TYR A 89 9.64 7.24 5.79
N PRO A 90 10.90 6.86 5.73
CA PRO A 90 12.11 7.66 5.45
C PRO A 90 12.43 7.80 3.96
N CYS A 91 11.76 7.08 3.07
CA CYS A 91 12.14 6.95 1.66
C CYS A 91 11.53 8.03 0.75
N GLY A 92 10.88 9.04 1.31
CA GLY A 92 10.47 10.28 0.64
C GLY A 92 9.23 10.19 -0.25
N PHE A 93 8.66 9.03 -0.51
CA PHE A 93 7.47 8.86 -1.33
C PHE A 93 6.52 7.73 -0.89
N GLU A 94 6.93 6.90 0.08
CA GLU A 94 6.11 5.86 0.66
C GLU A 94 5.70 6.20 2.11
N GLU A 95 4.48 5.83 2.48
CA GLU A 95 4.07 5.84 3.87
C GLU A 95 4.47 4.54 4.55
N ILE A 96 5.11 4.63 5.71
CA ILE A 96 5.63 3.46 6.43
C ILE A 96 4.84 3.07 7.67
N GLY A 97 3.87 3.88 8.07
CA GLY A 97 2.96 3.56 9.17
C GLY A 97 1.62 3.03 8.66
N ALA A 98 1.25 1.79 9.00
CA ALA A 98 0.03 1.17 8.49
C ALA A 98 -1.23 2.00 8.76
N ALA A 99 -1.42 2.48 10.00
CA ALA A 99 -2.55 3.34 10.34
C ALA A 99 -2.52 4.69 9.60
N ARG A 100 -1.34 5.23 9.33
CA ARG A 100 -1.18 6.46 8.55
C ARG A 100 -1.42 6.26 7.07
N LEU A 101 -1.08 5.09 6.55
CA LEU A 101 -1.33 4.75 5.14
C LEU A 101 -2.83 4.86 4.83
N GLY A 102 -3.70 4.35 5.70
CA GLY A 102 -5.15 4.47 5.55
C GLY A 102 -5.61 5.92 5.47
N LEU A 103 -5.17 6.75 6.42
CA LEU A 103 -5.48 8.19 6.44
C LEU A 103 -4.90 8.92 5.22
N CYS A 104 -3.68 8.55 4.80
CA CYS A 104 -3.06 9.13 3.62
C CYS A 104 -3.86 8.82 2.35
N LEU A 105 -4.28 7.58 2.15
CA LEU A 105 -5.06 7.19 0.98
C LEU A 105 -6.43 7.88 0.96
N GLU A 106 -7.10 8.02 2.11
CA GLU A 106 -8.34 8.80 2.22
C GLU A 106 -8.13 10.25 1.77
N LEU A 107 -7.05 10.92 2.19
CA LEU A 107 -6.69 12.26 1.72
C LEU A 107 -6.36 12.32 0.23
N LYS A 108 -5.95 11.19 -0.37
CA LYS A 108 -5.73 11.05 -1.81
C LYS A 108 -7.00 10.67 -2.59
N GLY A 109 -8.16 10.69 -1.95
CA GLY A 109 -9.46 10.47 -2.60
C GLY A 109 -9.94 9.02 -2.63
N TRP A 110 -9.31 8.12 -1.88
CA TRP A 110 -9.81 6.77 -1.72
C TRP A 110 -11.00 6.74 -0.76
N THR A 111 -11.96 5.86 -1.01
CA THR A 111 -13.04 5.61 -0.07
C THR A 111 -12.56 4.73 1.07
N ARG A 112 -12.68 5.23 2.30
CA ARG A 112 -12.28 4.53 3.53
C ARG A 112 -13.50 4.04 4.28
N THR A 113 -13.50 2.77 4.68
CA THR A 113 -14.55 2.16 5.52
C THR A 113 -13.89 1.29 6.57
N CYS A 114 -14.15 1.52 7.85
CA CYS A 114 -13.55 0.74 8.94
C CYS A 114 -14.60 0.28 9.96
N GLY A 115 -14.40 -0.93 10.50
CA GLY A 115 -15.27 -1.49 11.52
C GLY A 115 -14.77 -2.81 12.11
N TYR A 116 -15.39 -3.20 13.22
CA TYR A 116 -15.10 -4.45 13.92
C TYR A 116 -15.63 -5.65 13.11
N TYR A 117 -14.73 -6.60 12.73
CA TYR A 117 -15.02 -7.73 11.84
C TYR A 117 -15.82 -7.34 10.58
N LEU A 118 -15.50 -6.17 10.04
CA LEU A 118 -16.20 -5.64 8.89
C LEU A 118 -16.02 -6.54 7.66
N ASN A 119 -17.12 -7.01 7.10
CA ASN A 119 -17.09 -7.73 5.84
C ASN A 119 -16.53 -6.84 4.71
N PRO A 120 -15.90 -7.44 3.69
CA PRO A 120 -15.47 -6.70 2.53
C PRO A 120 -16.62 -5.92 1.90
N PRO A 121 -16.47 -4.62 1.65
CA PRO A 121 -17.43 -3.87 0.82
C PRO A 121 -17.61 -4.55 -0.55
N SER A 122 -18.82 -4.49 -1.12
CA SER A 122 -19.15 -5.18 -2.36
C SER A 122 -18.35 -4.70 -3.58
N ASN A 123 -17.74 -3.51 -3.49
CA ASN A 123 -16.93 -2.89 -4.54
C ASN A 123 -15.42 -3.14 -4.37
N ILE A 124 -14.97 -3.95 -3.39
CA ILE A 124 -13.56 -4.24 -3.21
C ILE A 124 -12.99 -5.00 -4.41
N GLN A 125 -11.87 -4.53 -4.92
CA GLN A 125 -11.20 -5.04 -6.11
C GLN A 125 -9.72 -5.31 -5.83
N ALA A 126 -9.11 -6.09 -6.70
CA ALA A 126 -7.65 -6.23 -6.73
C ALA A 126 -7.01 -4.84 -6.89
N GLY A 127 -5.92 -4.59 -6.16
CA GLY A 127 -5.26 -3.28 -6.09
C GLY A 127 -5.81 -2.35 -5.00
N ASP A 128 -6.90 -2.70 -4.31
CA ASP A 128 -7.33 -2.00 -3.10
C ASP A 128 -6.41 -2.33 -1.91
N VAL A 129 -6.58 -1.62 -0.82
CA VAL A 129 -5.78 -1.80 0.39
C VAL A 129 -6.67 -2.18 1.56
N LEU A 130 -6.18 -3.10 2.40
CA LEU A 130 -6.78 -3.42 3.68
C LEU A 130 -5.76 -3.12 4.79
N VAL A 131 -6.22 -2.45 5.84
CA VAL A 131 -5.45 -2.27 7.07
C VAL A 131 -6.18 -2.97 8.23
N TYR A 132 -5.45 -3.81 8.94
CA TYR A 132 -5.92 -4.47 10.16
C TYR A 132 -5.47 -3.67 11.36
N HIS A 133 -6.35 -3.50 12.36
CA HIS A 133 -6.06 -2.78 13.59
C HIS A 133 -6.39 -3.65 14.82
N ALA A 134 -5.58 -3.58 15.86
CA ALA A 134 -5.75 -4.40 17.07
C ALA A 134 -6.88 -3.90 17.98
N GLY A 135 -6.97 -2.59 18.23
CA GLY A 135 -7.85 -2.03 19.27
C GLY A 135 -9.02 -1.19 18.76
N SER A 136 -8.84 -0.47 17.69
CA SER A 136 -9.82 0.40 17.02
C SER A 136 -9.32 0.78 15.65
N CYS A 137 -10.17 1.42 14.84
CA CYS A 137 -9.79 1.93 13.52
C CYS A 137 -8.70 3.01 13.54
N ASP A 138 -8.40 3.56 14.69
CA ASP A 138 -7.35 4.57 14.88
C ASP A 138 -6.12 4.01 15.63
N SER A 139 -6.10 2.70 15.89
CA SER A 139 -4.98 2.05 16.57
C SER A 139 -3.73 2.06 15.72
N TYR A 140 -2.61 2.50 16.30
CA TYR A 140 -1.29 2.42 15.65
C TYR A 140 -0.73 1.00 15.57
N ASP A 141 -1.23 0.06 16.39
CA ASP A 141 -0.94 -1.37 16.23
C ASP A 141 -1.74 -1.91 15.05
N ALA A 142 -1.21 -1.68 13.86
CA ALA A 142 -1.86 -1.92 12.60
C ALA A 142 -0.94 -2.67 11.62
N HIS A 143 -1.56 -3.31 10.61
CA HIS A 143 -0.87 -4.05 9.56
C HIS A 143 -1.53 -3.79 8.23
N ALA A 144 -0.76 -3.32 7.24
CA ALA A 144 -1.26 -3.00 5.91
C ALA A 144 -0.97 -4.12 4.91
N VAL A 145 -1.92 -4.39 4.04
CA VAL A 145 -1.82 -5.39 2.98
C VAL A 145 -2.45 -4.88 1.68
N ILE A 146 -2.01 -5.38 0.55
CA ILE A 146 -2.66 -5.11 -0.74
C ILE A 146 -3.62 -6.25 -1.10
N VAL A 147 -4.80 -5.90 -1.59
CA VAL A 147 -5.78 -6.86 -2.12
C VAL A 147 -5.30 -7.34 -3.48
N THR A 148 -5.13 -8.64 -3.65
CA THR A 148 -4.69 -9.26 -4.91
C THR A 148 -5.81 -9.95 -5.68
N GLU A 149 -6.90 -10.31 -5.01
CA GLU A 149 -8.16 -10.73 -5.63
C GLU A 149 -9.32 -10.07 -4.89
N GLY A 150 -10.24 -9.45 -5.60
CA GLY A 150 -11.40 -8.76 -5.02
C GLY A 150 -12.60 -9.68 -4.77
N GLY A 151 -13.76 -9.08 -4.48
CA GLY A 151 -15.02 -9.77 -4.29
C GLY A 151 -15.36 -10.09 -2.83
N SER A 152 -16.24 -11.05 -2.59
CA SER A 152 -16.77 -11.37 -1.25
C SER A 152 -15.79 -12.13 -0.36
N ASN A 153 -14.74 -12.72 -0.92
CA ASN A 153 -13.67 -13.41 -0.19
C ASN A 153 -12.31 -12.99 -0.74
N PRO A 154 -11.90 -11.73 -0.49
CA PRO A 154 -10.68 -11.19 -1.06
C PRO A 154 -9.43 -11.97 -0.64
N LYS A 155 -8.46 -12.01 -1.54
CA LYS A 155 -7.10 -12.42 -1.19
C LYS A 155 -6.19 -11.23 -1.05
N ILE A 156 -5.17 -11.39 -0.21
CA ILE A 156 -4.21 -10.33 0.11
C ILE A 156 -2.77 -10.84 0.02
N THR A 157 -1.87 -9.88 -0.18
CA THR A 157 -0.43 -10.10 -0.14
C THR A 157 0.21 -9.03 0.74
N CYS A 158 1.20 -9.40 1.55
CA CYS A 158 1.87 -8.48 2.46
C CYS A 158 3.30 -8.89 2.82
N HIS A 159 4.05 -7.92 3.35
CA HIS A 159 5.31 -8.09 4.08
C HIS A 159 5.11 -8.11 5.60
N SER A 160 6.20 -8.24 6.35
CA SER A 160 6.22 -8.35 7.83
C SER A 160 5.51 -9.59 8.34
N ASN A 161 5.68 -10.67 7.75
CA ASN A 161 5.11 -11.99 7.81
C ASN A 161 4.56 -12.32 6.42
N GLU A 162 5.48 -12.57 5.50
CA GLU A 162 5.21 -12.74 4.07
C GLU A 162 4.00 -13.63 3.82
N GLN A 163 3.01 -13.06 3.16
CA GLN A 163 1.84 -13.79 2.73
C GLN A 163 1.57 -13.49 1.26
N LEU A 164 1.39 -14.53 0.47
CA LEU A 164 1.06 -14.43 -0.95
C LEU A 164 -0.33 -15.00 -1.20
N ASP A 165 -1.24 -14.17 -1.71
CA ASP A 165 -2.59 -14.56 -2.14
C ASP A 165 -3.37 -15.37 -1.08
N VAL A 166 -3.24 -15.01 0.19
CA VAL A 166 -3.98 -15.66 1.29
C VAL A 166 -5.33 -14.97 1.55
N SER A 167 -6.24 -15.66 2.24
CA SER A 167 -7.53 -15.06 2.64
C SER A 167 -7.33 -13.81 3.49
N TYR A 168 -8.16 -12.77 3.28
CA TYR A 168 -8.17 -11.56 4.09
C TYR A 168 -8.42 -11.83 5.59
N THR A 169 -8.90 -13.01 5.95
CA THR A 169 -9.16 -13.39 7.35
C THR A 169 -7.93 -13.91 8.08
N TYR A 170 -6.75 -13.94 7.44
CA TYR A 170 -5.55 -14.58 8.00
C TYR A 170 -5.09 -14.00 9.35
N MET A 171 -5.30 -12.70 9.61
CA MET A 171 -4.99 -12.08 10.91
C MET A 171 -5.95 -12.48 12.02
N GLY A 172 -7.14 -12.99 11.67
CA GLY A 172 -8.12 -13.51 12.62
C GLY A 172 -8.47 -12.53 13.74
N SER A 173 -8.53 -13.05 14.97
CA SER A 173 -8.90 -12.24 16.16
C SER A 173 -7.78 -11.34 16.68
N SER A 174 -6.55 -11.47 16.18
CA SER A 174 -5.42 -10.64 16.65
C SER A 174 -5.57 -9.17 16.27
N LYS A 175 -6.22 -8.90 15.14
CA LYS A 175 -6.49 -7.54 14.63
C LYS A 175 -7.92 -7.49 14.05
N PRO A 176 -8.93 -7.36 14.90
CA PRO A 176 -10.32 -7.54 14.50
C PRO A 176 -10.97 -6.33 13.83
N TYR A 177 -10.33 -5.17 13.83
CA TYR A 177 -10.82 -4.00 13.13
C TYR A 177 -10.25 -3.98 11.73
N LEU A 178 -11.12 -3.99 10.71
CA LEU A 178 -10.76 -4.01 9.30
C LEU A 178 -11.08 -2.67 8.68
N GLU A 179 -10.07 -2.06 8.06
CA GLU A 179 -10.17 -0.80 7.34
C GLU A 179 -9.93 -1.05 5.86
N TRP A 180 -10.98 -0.95 5.09
CA TRP A 180 -10.97 -1.11 3.64
C TRP A 180 -10.79 0.24 2.96
N LEU A 181 -9.88 0.29 2.03
CA LEU A 181 -9.54 1.48 1.24
C LEU A 181 -9.73 1.13 -0.23
N HIS A 182 -10.75 1.72 -0.83
CA HIS A 182 -11.12 1.49 -2.22
C HIS A 182 -10.73 2.67 -3.09
N TYR A 183 -9.99 2.40 -4.16
CA TYR A 183 -9.63 3.39 -5.17
C TYR A 183 -10.82 3.66 -6.09
N ASN A 184 -11.21 4.93 -6.23
CA ASN A 184 -12.42 5.31 -6.97
C ASN A 184 -12.21 5.50 -8.49
N GLY A 185 -10.99 5.36 -9.02
CA GLY A 185 -10.68 5.53 -10.42
C GLY A 185 -10.04 6.86 -10.75
#